data_8bfa36f89dc536ca1636168f28dbcb49
#
_entry.id   8bfa36f89dc536ca1636168f28dbcb49
#
_cell.length_a   1.000
_cell.length_b   1.000
_cell.length_c   1.000
_cell.angle_alpha   90.00
_cell.angle_beta   90.00
_cell.angle_gamma   90.00
#
_symmetry.space_group_name_H-M   'P 1'
#
loop_
_entity.id
_entity.type
_entity.pdbx_description
1 polymer ?
#
loop_
_entity_poly.entity_id
_entity_poly.type
_entity_poly.pdbx_seq_one_letter_code
_entity_poly.pdbx_strand_id
1 'polypeptide(L)'
;METLPLSGSLSFKIGRRTCIGKWQDGIYHSCDSSEIPVCRSCEELNACAICTGSCIKDEKTCLEKHAVYIAMFRPDIFKIGVAKARRLSDRLREQGADVAAVLGYLPDGELARRRERELQKRHDIKGTVRESQKRHVDTELDWAAWEAMKAKMNISDEIQLNYFDLPLWMRPLQVKNELAGRVIGVKGRLIVLERDATLYGFDLNNVLGAEVFPFEGSKRQTSLNSF
;
A
#
# COMPACT_ATOMS: atom_id res chain seq x y z
N MET A 1 -9.77 16.01 -9.18
CA MET A 1 -9.62 14.64 -8.60
C MET A 1 -10.38 14.61 -7.31
N GLU A 2 -11.47 13.87 -7.26
CA GLU A 2 -12.26 13.71 -6.04
C GLU A 2 -11.61 12.66 -5.13
N THR A 3 -11.51 12.96 -3.85
CA THR A 3 -11.10 12.00 -2.83
C THR A 3 -12.32 11.24 -2.34
N LEU A 4 -12.29 9.92 -2.50
CA LEU A 4 -13.35 9.06 -1.97
C LEU A 4 -13.04 8.70 -0.53
N PRO A 5 -13.96 8.90 0.43
CA PRO A 5 -13.76 8.45 1.79
C PRO A 5 -13.77 6.92 1.82
N LEU A 6 -12.71 6.33 2.36
CA LEU A 6 -12.64 4.88 2.57
C LEU A 6 -13.27 4.51 3.94
N SER A 7 -14.45 5.02 4.19
CA SER A 7 -15.23 4.77 5.41
C SER A 7 -16.73 4.75 5.10
N GLY A 8 -17.51 4.11 5.95
CA GLY A 8 -18.95 3.97 5.74
C GLY A 8 -19.30 2.98 4.62
N SER A 9 -20.29 3.28 3.81
CA SER A 9 -20.70 2.43 2.67
C SER A 9 -20.20 3.01 1.37
N LEU A 10 -19.56 2.16 0.57
CA LEU A 10 -19.17 2.48 -0.80
C LEU A 10 -20.22 1.94 -1.78
N SER A 11 -20.49 2.69 -2.85
CA SER A 11 -21.33 2.24 -3.94
C SER A 11 -20.95 2.98 -5.23
N PHE A 12 -20.11 2.36 -6.05
CA PHE A 12 -19.57 2.94 -7.26
C PHE A 12 -19.63 1.98 -8.44
N LYS A 13 -19.99 2.50 -9.61
CA LYS A 13 -19.67 1.85 -10.89
C LYS A 13 -18.26 2.21 -11.30
N ILE A 14 -17.55 1.21 -11.80
CA ILE A 14 -16.19 1.32 -12.30
C ILE A 14 -16.26 1.40 -13.81
N GLY A 15 -15.79 2.50 -14.37
CA GLY A 15 -15.73 2.75 -15.80
C GLY A 15 -14.40 2.37 -16.43
N ARG A 16 -14.06 3.10 -17.48
CA ARG A 16 -12.81 2.90 -18.22
C ARG A 16 -11.60 3.18 -17.33
N ARG A 17 -10.55 2.41 -17.53
CA ARG A 17 -9.25 2.64 -16.86
C ARG A 17 -8.28 3.31 -17.82
N THR A 18 -7.62 4.35 -17.33
CA THR A 18 -6.56 5.08 -18.03
C THR A 18 -5.37 5.28 -17.09
N CYS A 19 -4.30 5.82 -17.63
CA CYS A 19 -3.17 6.27 -16.84
C CYS A 19 -3.62 7.27 -15.75
N ILE A 20 -3.12 7.09 -14.52
CA ILE A 20 -3.45 8.00 -13.40
C ILE A 20 -2.85 9.40 -13.55
N GLY A 21 -2.19 9.70 -14.67
CA GLY A 21 -1.56 10.99 -14.89
C GLY A 21 -0.31 11.22 -14.03
N LYS A 22 0.07 12.47 -13.86
CA LYS A 22 1.27 12.87 -13.13
C LYS A 22 1.04 14.16 -12.33
N TRP A 23 1.82 14.32 -11.28
CA TRP A 23 1.99 15.58 -10.58
C TRP A 23 3.30 16.23 -11.02
N GLN A 24 3.23 17.45 -11.51
CA GLN A 24 4.39 18.24 -11.87
C GLN A 24 4.23 19.62 -11.24
N ASP A 25 5.24 20.07 -10.48
CA ASP A 25 5.27 21.36 -9.79
C ASP A 25 4.01 21.67 -8.95
N GLY A 26 3.46 20.65 -8.32
CA GLY A 26 2.23 20.74 -7.51
C GLY A 26 0.93 20.78 -8.30
N ILE A 27 0.99 20.68 -9.63
CA ILE A 27 -0.16 20.64 -10.52
C ILE A 27 -0.39 19.22 -11.01
N TYR A 28 -1.65 18.77 -10.95
CA TYR A 28 -2.04 17.48 -11.50
C TYR A 28 -2.33 17.59 -12.99
N HIS A 29 -1.70 16.72 -13.78
CA HIS A 29 -1.91 16.57 -15.23
C HIS A 29 -2.57 15.21 -15.49
N SER A 30 -3.79 15.22 -16.02
CA SER A 30 -4.48 14.01 -16.46
C SER A 30 -3.79 13.39 -17.68
N CYS A 31 -4.02 12.11 -17.89
CA CYS A 31 -3.48 11.38 -19.03
C CYS A 31 -4.50 10.33 -19.51
N ASP A 32 -4.78 10.32 -20.79
CA ASP A 32 -5.76 9.42 -21.41
C ASP A 32 -5.12 8.16 -22.00
N SER A 33 -3.83 7.91 -21.73
CA SER A 33 -3.14 6.70 -22.16
C SER A 33 -3.85 5.46 -21.61
N SER A 34 -3.97 4.43 -22.43
CA SER A 34 -4.51 3.13 -22.02
C SER A 34 -3.53 2.29 -21.21
N GLU A 35 -2.28 2.72 -21.06
CA GLU A 35 -1.30 2.06 -20.19
C GLU A 35 -1.62 2.33 -18.71
N ILE A 36 -1.83 1.29 -17.95
CA ILE A 36 -2.26 1.36 -16.55
C ILE A 36 -1.27 0.63 -15.61
N PRO A 37 -1.10 1.08 -14.37
CA PRO A 37 -1.74 2.27 -13.78
C PRO A 37 -1.09 3.59 -14.20
N VAL A 38 0.13 3.58 -14.71
CA VAL A 38 0.92 4.76 -15.13
C VAL A 38 1.60 4.45 -16.45
N CYS A 39 1.43 5.30 -17.44
CA CYS A 39 2.16 5.18 -18.70
C CYS A 39 3.61 5.65 -18.55
N ARG A 40 4.48 5.21 -19.45
CA ARG A 40 5.90 5.53 -19.43
C ARG A 40 6.20 7.01 -19.28
N SER A 41 5.51 7.88 -20.02
CA SER A 41 5.71 9.33 -19.97
C SER A 41 5.30 9.95 -18.63
N CYS A 42 4.33 9.37 -17.93
CA CYS A 42 3.91 9.82 -16.61
C CYS A 42 4.79 9.26 -15.50
N GLU A 43 5.28 8.02 -15.65
CA GLU A 43 6.16 7.38 -14.68
C GLU A 43 7.52 8.11 -14.58
N GLU A 44 8.11 8.48 -15.68
CA GLU A 44 9.39 9.20 -15.74
C GLU A 44 9.36 10.54 -15.02
N LEU A 45 8.21 11.21 -14.99
CA LEU A 45 8.03 12.51 -14.35
C LEU A 45 7.67 12.43 -12.86
N ASN A 46 7.03 11.34 -12.45
CA ASN A 46 6.65 11.13 -11.03
C ASN A 46 7.80 10.57 -10.17
N ALA A 47 8.80 9.97 -10.77
CA ALA A 47 9.87 9.32 -10.05
C ALA A 47 10.98 10.32 -9.66
N CYS A 48 10.97 10.81 -8.42
CA CYS A 48 12.23 11.26 -7.84
C CYS A 48 13.09 10.02 -7.53
N ALA A 49 13.97 9.71 -8.40
CA ALA A 49 14.72 8.49 -8.47
C ALA A 49 15.90 8.38 -7.49
N ILE A 50 16.22 9.40 -6.72
CA ILE A 50 17.19 9.26 -5.61
C ILE A 50 16.62 8.27 -4.57
N CYS A 51 15.32 8.33 -4.30
CA CYS A 51 14.65 7.41 -3.39
C CYS A 51 14.34 6.05 -4.02
N THR A 52 14.39 5.90 -5.34
CA THR A 52 14.10 4.65 -6.07
C THR A 52 15.31 3.96 -6.66
N GLY A 53 16.49 4.61 -6.64
CA GLY A 53 17.76 4.05 -7.14
C GLY A 53 18.16 4.49 -8.54
N SER A 54 17.30 5.21 -9.28
CA SER A 54 17.60 5.83 -10.56
C SER A 54 17.22 7.32 -10.51
N CYS A 55 18.17 8.26 -10.51
CA CYS A 55 17.88 9.68 -10.47
C CYS A 55 17.83 10.27 -11.87
N ILE A 56 16.69 10.85 -12.23
CA ILE A 56 16.51 11.57 -13.50
C ILE A 56 16.76 13.08 -13.38
N LYS A 57 17.12 13.57 -12.18
CA LYS A 57 17.44 14.97 -11.96
C LYS A 57 18.92 15.22 -12.23
N ASP A 58 19.23 16.27 -12.96
CA ASP A 58 20.60 16.71 -13.23
C ASP A 58 21.33 17.12 -11.94
N GLU A 59 20.60 17.68 -10.98
CA GLU A 59 21.12 17.99 -9.65
C GLU A 59 20.68 16.97 -8.61
N LYS A 60 21.61 16.20 -8.07
CA LYS A 60 21.40 15.21 -7.00
C LYS A 60 21.24 15.87 -5.62
N THR A 61 20.36 16.84 -5.52
CA THR A 61 20.20 17.68 -4.31
C THR A 61 19.08 17.25 -3.39
N CYS A 62 18.75 15.95 -3.29
CA CYS A 62 17.78 15.50 -2.31
C CYS A 62 18.42 15.43 -0.91
N LEU A 63 18.57 16.60 -0.29
CA LEU A 63 19.12 16.76 1.06
C LEU A 63 18.09 16.51 2.18
N GLU A 64 16.93 15.92 1.83
CA GLU A 64 15.95 15.57 2.85
C GLU A 64 16.43 14.35 3.67
N LYS A 65 16.22 14.44 4.98
CA LYS A 65 16.46 13.33 5.91
C LYS A 65 15.60 12.13 5.53
N HIS A 66 16.23 10.96 5.40
CA HIS A 66 15.59 9.68 5.11
C HIS A 66 15.73 8.71 6.26
N ALA A 67 14.71 7.90 6.47
CA ALA A 67 14.73 6.77 7.38
C ALA A 67 15.00 5.48 6.60
N VAL A 68 15.93 4.66 7.07
CA VAL A 68 16.02 3.25 6.73
C VAL A 68 15.26 2.49 7.80
N TYR A 69 14.35 1.63 7.40
CA TYR A 69 13.47 0.92 8.31
C TYR A 69 13.39 -0.57 7.97
N ILE A 70 13.09 -1.38 8.95
CA ILE A 70 12.60 -2.73 8.78
C ILE A 70 11.11 -2.76 9.08
N ALA A 71 10.36 -3.51 8.31
CA ALA A 71 8.94 -3.73 8.53
C ALA A 71 8.62 -5.20 8.42
N MET A 72 7.66 -5.67 9.23
CA MET A 72 7.14 -7.01 9.14
C MET A 72 5.67 -6.98 8.70
N PHE A 73 5.33 -7.92 7.87
CA PHE A 73 3.99 -8.20 7.35
C PHE A 73 3.61 -9.62 7.76
N ARG A 74 2.38 -9.82 8.13
CA ARG A 74 1.86 -11.14 8.54
C ARG A 74 2.21 -12.25 7.54
N PRO A 75 2.52 -13.45 8.00
CA PRO A 75 2.76 -13.79 9.42
C PRO A 75 4.16 -13.34 9.91
N ASP A 76 5.20 -13.44 9.07
CA ASP A 76 6.62 -13.29 9.40
C ASP A 76 7.47 -12.73 8.25
N ILE A 77 6.85 -12.02 7.33
CA ILE A 77 7.52 -11.52 6.12
C ILE A 77 8.22 -10.20 6.40
N PHE A 78 9.53 -10.20 6.33
CA PHE A 78 10.34 -9.02 6.59
C PHE A 78 10.71 -8.27 5.31
N LYS A 79 10.84 -6.95 5.46
CA LYS A 79 11.30 -6.04 4.42
C LYS A 79 12.17 -4.96 5.03
N ILE A 80 13.29 -4.64 4.39
CA ILE A 80 14.04 -3.41 4.64
C ILE A 80 13.71 -2.41 3.53
N GLY A 81 13.46 -1.16 3.91
CA GLY A 81 13.08 -0.10 2.98
C GLY A 81 13.55 1.27 3.41
N VAL A 82 13.35 2.25 2.51
CA VAL A 82 13.67 3.66 2.71
C VAL A 82 12.43 4.51 2.51
N ALA A 83 12.30 5.54 3.34
CA ALA A 83 11.29 6.58 3.18
C ALA A 83 11.88 7.95 3.58
N LYS A 84 11.35 9.04 3.04
CA LYS A 84 11.58 10.36 3.62
C LYS A 84 11.14 10.35 5.07
N ALA A 85 11.97 10.86 5.99
CA ALA A 85 11.70 10.76 7.43
C ALA A 85 10.31 11.29 7.81
N ARG A 86 9.88 12.41 7.21
CA ARG A 86 8.57 13.03 7.43
C ARG A 86 7.39 12.19 6.92
N ARG A 87 7.63 11.22 5.99
CA ARG A 87 6.61 10.36 5.40
C ARG A 87 6.70 8.91 5.87
N LEU A 88 7.52 8.61 6.87
CA LEU A 88 7.73 7.24 7.30
C LEU A 88 6.43 6.56 7.74
N SER A 89 5.67 7.21 8.60
CA SER A 89 4.39 6.67 9.09
C SER A 89 3.40 6.40 7.97
N ASP A 90 3.21 7.38 7.06
CA ASP A 90 2.34 7.22 5.89
C ASP A 90 2.82 6.07 5.02
N ARG A 91 4.13 5.99 4.77
CA ARG A 91 4.71 4.95 3.93
C ARG A 91 4.53 3.54 4.48
N LEU A 92 4.67 3.38 5.78
CA LEU A 92 4.41 2.10 6.45
C LEU A 92 2.94 1.69 6.33
N ARG A 93 2.01 2.63 6.53
CA ARG A 93 0.57 2.42 6.37
C ARG A 93 0.18 2.11 4.93
N GLU A 94 0.69 2.89 3.97
CA GLU A 94 0.49 2.65 2.52
C GLU A 94 0.94 1.25 2.09
N GLN A 95 1.99 0.73 2.72
CA GLN A 95 2.49 -0.61 2.43
C GLN A 95 1.74 -1.71 3.17
N GLY A 96 0.96 -1.39 4.18
CA GLY A 96 0.24 -2.35 5.00
C GLY A 96 1.16 -3.13 5.95
N ALA A 97 2.23 -2.50 6.45
CA ALA A 97 3.08 -3.11 7.46
C ALA A 97 2.33 -3.30 8.77
N ASP A 98 2.59 -4.38 9.50
CA ASP A 98 1.97 -4.65 10.81
C ASP A 98 2.81 -4.06 11.94
N VAL A 99 4.11 -4.24 11.87
CA VAL A 99 5.08 -3.66 12.81
C VAL A 99 6.33 -3.22 12.05
N ALA A 100 7.01 -2.20 12.54
CA ALA A 100 8.22 -1.68 11.93
C ALA A 100 9.18 -1.12 12.99
N ALA A 101 10.43 -0.92 12.58
CA ALA A 101 11.41 -0.20 13.38
C ALA A 101 12.34 0.62 12.48
N VAL A 102 12.84 1.73 13.01
CA VAL A 102 13.83 2.55 12.32
C VAL A 102 15.23 1.99 12.59
N LEU A 103 15.96 1.68 11.52
CA LEU A 103 17.34 1.20 11.57
C LEU A 103 18.37 2.34 11.52
N GLY A 104 17.93 3.53 11.19
CA GLY A 104 18.75 4.73 11.19
C GLY A 104 18.17 5.84 10.30
N TYR A 105 18.67 7.03 10.54
CA TYR A 105 18.36 8.21 9.74
C TYR A 105 19.61 8.67 8.99
N LEU A 106 19.47 8.95 7.71
CA LEU A 106 20.53 9.43 6.83
C LEU A 106 20.17 10.82 6.29
N PRO A 107 21.15 11.67 6.01
CA PRO A 107 20.91 13.05 5.59
C PRO A 107 20.25 13.13 4.20
N ASP A 108 20.44 12.11 3.37
CA ASP A 108 19.93 12.08 2.00
C ASP A 108 19.48 10.69 1.56
N GLY A 109 18.79 10.63 0.41
CA GLY A 109 18.25 9.40 -0.13
C GLY A 109 19.29 8.45 -0.72
N GLU A 110 20.44 8.94 -1.20
CA GLU A 110 21.50 8.11 -1.78
C GLU A 110 22.19 7.29 -0.69
N LEU A 111 22.59 7.94 0.39
CA LEU A 111 23.16 7.27 1.56
C LEU A 111 22.17 6.28 2.18
N ALA A 112 20.89 6.67 2.28
CA ALA A 112 19.85 5.79 2.78
C ALA A 112 19.69 4.54 1.90
N ARG A 113 19.71 4.67 0.58
CA ARG A 113 19.64 3.53 -0.35
C ARG A 113 20.89 2.66 -0.31
N ARG A 114 22.06 3.25 -0.12
CA ARG A 114 23.29 2.47 0.08
C ARG A 114 23.16 1.62 1.35
N ARG A 115 22.74 2.26 2.45
CA ARG A 115 22.54 1.57 3.73
C ARG A 115 21.46 0.49 3.67
N GLU A 116 20.36 0.74 2.97
CA GLU A 116 19.31 -0.25 2.72
C GLU A 116 19.89 -1.52 2.04
N ARG A 117 20.63 -1.35 0.94
CA ARG A 117 21.25 -2.48 0.22
C ARG A 117 22.24 -3.27 1.07
N GLU A 118 23.06 -2.58 1.87
CA GLU A 118 23.99 -3.21 2.80
C GLU A 118 23.28 -4.10 3.82
N LEU A 119 22.20 -3.58 4.43
CA LEU A 119 21.41 -4.28 5.42
C LEU A 119 20.64 -5.44 4.81
N GLN A 120 20.04 -5.24 3.64
CA GLN A 120 19.36 -6.32 2.89
C GLN A 120 20.31 -7.49 2.62
N LYS A 121 21.52 -7.20 2.12
CA LYS A 121 22.53 -8.22 1.85
C LYS A 121 23.04 -8.89 3.14
N ARG A 122 23.31 -8.11 4.20
CA ARG A 122 23.84 -8.62 5.47
C ARG A 122 22.88 -9.56 6.18
N HIS A 123 21.58 -9.26 6.12
CA HIS A 123 20.56 -10.00 6.86
C HIS A 123 19.73 -10.95 5.99
N ASP A 124 20.00 -11.00 4.68
CA ASP A 124 19.24 -11.76 3.67
C ASP A 124 17.74 -11.39 3.68
N ILE A 125 17.45 -10.08 3.77
CA ILE A 125 16.09 -9.56 3.78
C ILE A 125 15.80 -8.85 2.47
N LYS A 126 14.66 -9.16 1.85
CA LYS A 126 14.26 -8.56 0.58
C LYS A 126 13.82 -7.09 0.72
N GLY A 127 14.06 -6.29 -0.31
CA GLY A 127 13.56 -4.92 -0.42
C GLY A 127 12.10 -4.82 -0.90
N THR A 128 11.52 -5.93 -1.35
CA THR A 128 10.18 -5.95 -1.92
C THR A 128 9.37 -7.13 -1.37
N VAL A 129 8.16 -6.84 -0.91
CA VAL A 129 7.15 -7.83 -0.53
C VAL A 129 6.04 -7.78 -1.58
N ARG A 130 5.68 -8.93 -2.16
CA ARG A 130 4.64 -9.02 -3.18
C ARG A 130 3.27 -8.74 -2.56
N GLU A 131 2.36 -8.14 -3.33
CA GLU A 131 1.00 -7.86 -2.86
C GLU A 131 0.24 -9.13 -2.42
N SER A 132 0.47 -10.26 -3.12
CA SER A 132 -0.12 -11.55 -2.72
C SER A 132 0.31 -11.99 -1.31
N GLN A 133 1.53 -11.67 -0.91
CA GLN A 133 2.04 -11.99 0.43
C GLN A 133 1.46 -11.09 1.53
N LYS A 134 1.09 -9.85 1.18
CA LYS A 134 0.50 -8.89 2.12
C LYS A 134 -0.97 -9.13 2.40
N ARG A 135 -1.62 -10.00 1.61
CA ARG A 135 -3.05 -10.34 1.75
C ARG A 135 -3.33 -11.39 2.84
N HIS A 136 -2.31 -11.94 3.46
CA HIS A 136 -2.45 -12.86 4.59
C HIS A 136 -2.89 -12.12 5.86
N VAL A 137 -4.07 -11.50 5.79
CA VAL A 137 -4.69 -10.82 6.94
C VAL A 137 -5.40 -11.80 7.87
N ASP A 138 -5.61 -13.04 7.41
CA ASP A 138 -6.21 -14.17 8.09
C ASP A 138 -5.22 -14.92 9.00
N THR A 139 -3.96 -14.53 9.02
CA THR A 139 -2.93 -15.12 9.89
C THR A 139 -2.57 -14.15 11.01
N GLU A 140 -2.26 -14.69 12.17
CA GLU A 140 -1.70 -13.89 13.27
C GLU A 140 -0.26 -13.44 12.94
N LEU A 141 0.15 -12.36 13.57
CA LEU A 141 1.51 -11.87 13.47
C LEU A 141 2.42 -12.77 14.32
N ASP A 142 3.52 -13.25 13.73
CA ASP A 142 4.52 -14.03 14.47
C ASP A 142 5.42 -13.10 15.30
N TRP A 143 4.97 -12.80 16.50
CA TRP A 143 5.73 -11.98 17.43
C TRP A 143 7.06 -12.61 17.84
N ALA A 144 7.18 -13.95 17.86
CA ALA A 144 8.45 -14.61 18.16
C ALA A 144 9.49 -14.34 17.06
N ALA A 145 9.05 -14.37 15.79
CA ALA A 145 9.90 -14.00 14.66
C ALA A 145 10.32 -12.51 14.73
N TRP A 146 9.40 -11.61 15.14
CA TRP A 146 9.72 -10.19 15.32
C TRP A 146 10.76 -9.97 16.43
N GLU A 147 10.58 -10.57 17.61
CA GLU A 147 11.53 -10.45 18.72
C GLU A 147 12.91 -11.03 18.37
N ALA A 148 12.95 -12.17 17.67
CA ALA A 148 14.20 -12.72 17.16
C ALA A 148 14.91 -11.76 16.20
N MET A 149 14.14 -11.08 15.32
CA MET A 149 14.69 -10.10 14.39
C MET A 149 15.18 -8.83 15.12
N LYS A 150 14.46 -8.36 16.12
CA LYS A 150 14.89 -7.24 16.97
C LYS A 150 16.22 -7.54 17.63
N ALA A 151 16.34 -8.71 18.23
CA ALA A 151 17.59 -9.16 18.85
C ALA A 151 18.74 -9.25 17.84
N LYS A 152 18.49 -9.85 16.66
CA LYS A 152 19.48 -9.98 15.58
C LYS A 152 20.00 -8.65 15.06
N MET A 153 19.15 -7.62 15.02
CA MET A 153 19.47 -6.30 14.47
C MET A 153 19.72 -5.23 15.54
N ASN A 154 19.68 -5.60 16.83
CA ASN A 154 19.83 -4.70 17.97
C ASN A 154 18.84 -3.53 17.92
N ILE A 155 17.56 -3.85 17.76
CA ILE A 155 16.47 -2.88 17.69
C ILE A 155 15.87 -2.71 19.09
N SER A 156 15.81 -1.47 19.57
CA SER A 156 15.20 -1.11 20.87
C SER A 156 13.75 -0.67 20.75
N ASP A 157 13.45 0.12 19.72
CA ASP A 157 12.16 0.76 19.56
C ASP A 157 11.39 0.17 18.38
N GLU A 158 10.07 0.10 18.52
CA GLU A 158 9.20 -0.39 17.46
C GLU A 158 8.01 0.53 17.23
N ILE A 159 7.47 0.48 16.03
CA ILE A 159 6.27 1.19 15.59
C ILE A 159 5.22 0.13 15.30
N GLN A 160 4.24 0.01 16.17
CA GLN A 160 3.08 -0.84 15.91
C GLN A 160 2.07 -0.09 15.07
N LEU A 161 1.58 -0.75 14.03
CA LEU A 161 0.63 -0.16 13.08
C LEU A 161 -0.73 -0.80 13.31
N ASN A 162 -1.49 -0.13 14.17
CA ASN A 162 -2.87 -0.56 14.42
C ASN A 162 -3.74 -0.17 13.23
N TYR A 163 -4.39 -1.16 12.67
CA TYR A 163 -5.42 -0.99 11.67
C TYR A 163 -6.80 -1.17 12.33
N PHE A 164 -7.63 -1.99 11.79
CA PHE A 164 -8.88 -2.49 12.37
C PHE A 164 -8.69 -3.96 12.76
N ASP A 165 -9.61 -4.50 13.50
CA ASP A 165 -9.61 -5.94 13.78
C ASP A 165 -9.78 -6.69 12.46
N LEU A 166 -8.67 -7.24 11.98
CA LEU A 166 -8.65 -7.95 10.71
C LEU A 166 -9.44 -9.26 10.87
N PRO A 167 -10.40 -9.52 9.98
CA PRO A 167 -11.14 -10.77 10.04
C PRO A 167 -10.21 -11.93 9.74
N LEU A 168 -10.34 -13.02 10.52
CA LEU A 168 -9.59 -14.27 10.28
C LEU A 168 -10.01 -14.95 8.96
N TRP A 169 -11.09 -14.48 8.37
CA TRP A 169 -11.60 -15.06 7.13
C TRP A 169 -12.29 -14.00 6.27
N MET A 170 -11.95 -13.98 4.98
CA MET A 170 -12.61 -13.16 3.98
C MET A 170 -12.56 -13.83 2.60
N ARG A 171 -13.55 -13.55 1.77
CA ARG A 171 -13.54 -13.97 0.35
C ARG A 171 -12.85 -12.92 -0.52
N PRO A 172 -12.11 -13.33 -1.56
CA PRO A 172 -11.64 -12.39 -2.54
C PRO A 172 -12.82 -11.78 -3.29
N LEU A 173 -12.89 -10.44 -3.33
CA LEU A 173 -13.90 -9.74 -4.11
C LEU A 173 -13.42 -9.59 -5.54
N GLN A 174 -14.15 -10.19 -6.47
CA GLN A 174 -13.98 -9.92 -7.89
C GLN A 174 -14.86 -8.74 -8.29
N VAL A 175 -14.23 -7.64 -8.60
CA VAL A 175 -14.92 -6.44 -9.09
C VAL A 175 -14.91 -6.47 -10.60
N LYS A 176 -16.09 -6.58 -11.20
CA LYS A 176 -16.24 -6.45 -12.66
C LYS A 176 -16.50 -4.99 -13.02
N ASN A 177 -17.64 -4.45 -12.58
CA ASN A 177 -18.09 -3.10 -12.92
C ASN A 177 -18.61 -2.32 -11.71
N GLU A 178 -18.68 -2.92 -10.54
CA GLU A 178 -19.27 -2.30 -9.34
C GLU A 178 -18.43 -2.63 -8.11
N LEU A 179 -18.13 -1.62 -7.32
CA LEU A 179 -17.52 -1.74 -6.00
C LEU A 179 -18.53 -1.21 -4.98
N ALA A 180 -19.16 -2.11 -4.25
CA ALA A 180 -20.16 -1.76 -3.26
C ALA A 180 -20.00 -2.60 -1.99
N GLY A 181 -20.33 -2.02 -0.83
CA GLY A 181 -20.32 -2.68 0.46
C GLY A 181 -20.01 -1.70 1.60
N ARG A 182 -20.20 -2.14 2.83
CA ARG A 182 -19.80 -1.41 4.02
C ARG A 182 -18.28 -1.61 4.24
N VAL A 183 -17.54 -0.53 4.36
CA VAL A 183 -16.10 -0.59 4.64
C VAL A 183 -15.89 -1.03 6.08
N ILE A 184 -15.22 -2.15 6.27
CA ILE A 184 -14.80 -2.66 7.57
C ILE A 184 -13.44 -2.05 7.93
N GLY A 185 -12.55 -1.94 6.94
CA GLY A 185 -11.27 -1.29 7.14
C GLY A 185 -10.35 -1.39 5.92
N VAL A 186 -9.19 -0.75 6.06
CA VAL A 186 -8.17 -0.68 5.01
C VAL A 186 -6.81 -1.00 5.60
N LYS A 187 -6.06 -1.89 4.93
CA LYS A 187 -4.67 -2.20 5.27
C LYS A 187 -3.80 -2.10 4.02
N GLY A 188 -3.01 -1.05 3.94
CA GLY A 188 -2.27 -0.73 2.73
C GLY A 188 -3.21 -0.52 1.54
N ARG A 189 -3.14 -1.41 0.56
CA ARG A 189 -4.02 -1.39 -0.61
C ARG A 189 -5.22 -2.34 -0.50
N LEU A 190 -5.27 -3.15 0.53
CA LEU A 190 -6.38 -4.04 0.78
C LEU A 190 -7.50 -3.26 1.47
N ILE A 191 -8.68 -3.23 0.86
CA ILE A 191 -9.91 -2.81 1.50
C ILE A 191 -10.74 -4.04 1.83
N VAL A 192 -11.30 -4.07 3.03
CA VAL A 192 -12.25 -5.10 3.46
C VAL A 192 -13.64 -4.52 3.46
N LEU A 193 -14.53 -5.15 2.71
CA LEU A 193 -15.93 -4.76 2.54
C LEU A 193 -16.84 -5.86 3.06
N GLU A 194 -17.92 -5.46 3.70
CA GLU A 194 -19.03 -6.36 4.06
C GLU A 194 -20.19 -6.20 3.07
N ARG A 195 -20.68 -7.33 2.56
CA ARG A 195 -21.88 -7.42 1.74
C ARG A 195 -22.66 -8.68 2.15
N ASP A 196 -23.94 -8.52 2.43
CA ASP A 196 -24.83 -9.63 2.79
C ASP A 196 -24.21 -10.54 3.90
N ALA A 197 -23.74 -9.91 4.98
CA ALA A 197 -23.03 -10.54 6.11
C ALA A 197 -21.77 -11.35 5.71
N THR A 198 -21.24 -11.13 4.52
CA THR A 198 -19.99 -11.76 4.06
C THR A 198 -18.90 -10.73 3.91
N LEU A 199 -17.70 -11.05 4.40
CA LEU A 199 -16.52 -10.20 4.29
C LEU A 199 -15.76 -10.50 3.00
N TYR A 200 -15.38 -9.45 2.30
CA TYR A 200 -14.63 -9.50 1.05
C TYR A 200 -13.40 -8.63 1.11
N GLY A 201 -12.26 -9.19 0.69
CA GLY A 201 -11.02 -8.44 0.49
C GLY A 201 -10.87 -8.02 -0.97
N PHE A 202 -10.54 -6.75 -1.19
CA PHE A 202 -10.33 -6.18 -2.53
C PHE A 202 -9.05 -5.35 -2.59
N ASP A 203 -8.24 -5.54 -3.64
CA ASP A 203 -7.03 -4.77 -3.88
C ASP A 203 -7.35 -3.51 -4.68
N LEU A 204 -7.16 -2.35 -4.06
CA LEU A 204 -7.41 -1.04 -4.66
C LEU A 204 -6.58 -0.78 -5.92
N ASN A 205 -5.47 -1.50 -6.15
CA ASN A 205 -4.75 -1.41 -7.42
C ASN A 205 -5.61 -1.79 -8.62
N ASN A 206 -6.60 -2.65 -8.41
CA ASN A 206 -7.46 -3.12 -9.50
C ASN A 206 -8.38 -2.02 -10.03
N VAL A 207 -8.48 -0.90 -9.32
CA VAL A 207 -9.29 0.27 -9.74
C VAL A 207 -8.46 1.55 -9.91
N LEU A 208 -7.14 1.48 -9.77
CA LEU A 208 -6.30 2.64 -10.07
C LEU A 208 -6.47 3.06 -11.54
N GLY A 209 -6.66 4.36 -11.73
CA GLY A 209 -6.92 4.95 -13.04
C GLY A 209 -8.32 4.69 -13.60
N ALA A 210 -9.22 4.09 -12.83
CA ALA A 210 -10.60 3.90 -13.25
C ALA A 210 -11.44 5.17 -13.01
N GLU A 211 -12.31 5.44 -13.94
CA GLU A 211 -13.43 6.35 -13.72
C GLU A 211 -14.37 5.71 -12.69
N VAL A 212 -14.88 6.52 -11.76
CA VAL A 212 -15.82 6.06 -10.75
C VAL A 212 -17.07 6.92 -10.80
N PHE A 213 -18.23 6.26 -10.82
CA PHE A 213 -19.53 6.91 -10.86
C PHE A 213 -20.34 6.47 -9.63
N PRO A 214 -20.98 7.43 -8.90
CA PRO A 214 -21.92 7.04 -7.85
C PRO A 214 -22.98 6.10 -8.40
N PHE A 215 -23.30 5.08 -7.64
CA PHE A 215 -24.28 4.08 -8.02
C PHE A 215 -25.20 3.80 -6.82
N GLU A 216 -26.48 4.06 -6.99
CA GLU A 216 -27.47 3.54 -6.05
C GLU A 216 -27.60 2.04 -6.30
N GLY A 217 -26.97 1.24 -5.43
CA GLY A 217 -27.00 -0.22 -5.55
C GLY A 217 -28.42 -0.70 -5.71
N SER A 218 -28.69 -1.47 -6.74
CA SER A 218 -29.97 -2.17 -6.86
C SER A 218 -30.15 -2.98 -5.59
N LYS A 219 -31.19 -2.71 -4.81
CA LYS A 219 -31.70 -3.62 -3.80
C LYS A 219 -31.95 -4.92 -4.59
N ARG A 220 -31.05 -5.88 -4.50
CA ARG A 220 -31.37 -7.22 -4.98
C ARG A 220 -32.58 -7.65 -4.18
N GLN A 221 -33.71 -7.68 -4.86
CA GLN A 221 -34.90 -8.33 -4.36
C GLN A 221 -34.50 -9.77 -4.08
N THR A 222 -34.27 -10.10 -2.84
CA THR A 222 -34.23 -11.49 -2.41
C THR A 222 -35.63 -12.03 -2.63
N SER A 223 -35.87 -12.60 -3.82
CA SER A 223 -37.01 -13.45 -4.00
C SER A 223 -36.74 -14.68 -3.12
N LEU A 224 -37.30 -14.67 -1.95
CA LEU A 224 -37.59 -15.86 -1.20
C LEU A 224 -38.62 -16.64 -2.05
N ASN A 225 -38.13 -17.46 -2.95
CA ASN A 225 -38.93 -18.54 -3.41
C ASN A 225 -38.88 -19.60 -2.33
N SER A 226 -39.91 -19.54 -1.48
CA SER A 226 -40.40 -20.63 -0.68
C SER A 226 -40.56 -21.90 -1.55
N PHE A 227 -39.88 -22.97 -1.15
CA PHE A 227 -40.41 -24.34 -1.10
C PHE A 227 -39.59 -25.14 -0.11
#